data_c94217243c41b26ab626450ec48985f8
#
_entry.id   c94217243c41b26ab626450ec48985f8
#
_cell.length_a   1.000
_cell.length_b   1.000
_cell.length_c   1.000
_cell.angle_alpha   90.00
_cell.angle_beta   90.00
_cell.angle_gamma   90.00
#
_symmetry.space_group_name_H-M   'P 1'
#
loop_
_entity.id
_entity.type
_entity.pdbx_description
1 polymer ?
#
loop_
_entity_poly.entity_id
_entity_poly.type
_entity_poly.pdbx_seq_one_letter_code
_entity_poly.pdbx_strand_id
1 'polypeptide(L)'
;MQNLEISIDADTKIQEPVGAQIETKVAGGGGKAGRWLFRVLFILQLILITILAIVLTIRGLILADRHHFQPKKWYPPLLASTGSAGIVACSWQWLTVRNPSRALKAAFWLSPLLTCAVGILFVLIESPGSLAVGVIAVIFAIIQSLYACWVNRRFEYASKVLSVSMSSFPTRASLLVALSVTASVFYSSFMVSGIGGASATSTWLDIIFISVIMLSLAWSMQVIKNVLQVTIARVRYLHFACAADMDTRVAFRDTIKFLLGNVCIGSSLVPVIVVIRGSARGMSLIAEGTDEFLFSCTNCYSQIASTLVKYGNRWGFVQVGVYNKGFVQASMDTWEMFGRVGLETLIDMDLTGVFCFLCGVTGGAISALVAGTWAVFIHKSYATELSFYAFLIGYFMCRIAMASPQSSVSAYYVAYAENPNSTAFDSTIPERLQEIHRYRAYQS
;
A
#
# COMPACT_ATOMS: atom_id res chain seq x y z
N MET A 1 -12.34 64.62 -28.08
CA MET A 1 -11.03 64.03 -28.33
C MET A 1 -10.24 64.12 -27.03
N GLN A 2 -10.27 63.11 -26.22
CA GLN A 2 -9.45 63.01 -25.03
C GLN A 2 -8.90 61.57 -24.98
N ASN A 3 -7.62 61.45 -25.24
CA ASN A 3 -6.85 60.22 -25.18
C ASN A 3 -6.78 59.74 -23.74
N LEU A 4 -7.27 58.55 -23.45
CA LEU A 4 -6.98 57.79 -22.22
C LEU A 4 -5.80 56.86 -22.52
N GLU A 5 -4.61 57.27 -22.08
CA GLU A 5 -3.47 56.37 -21.96
C GLU A 5 -3.69 55.43 -20.80
N ILE A 6 -3.83 54.15 -21.11
CA ILE A 6 -3.83 53.09 -20.14
C ILE A 6 -2.38 52.70 -19.89
N SER A 7 -1.85 53.17 -18.77
CA SER A 7 -0.57 52.72 -18.20
C SER A 7 -0.68 51.23 -17.84
N ILE A 8 0.01 50.38 -18.57
CA ILE A 8 0.21 48.97 -18.23
C ILE A 8 1.37 48.92 -17.27
N ASP A 9 1.06 48.89 -15.96
CA ASP A 9 2.04 48.55 -14.91
C ASP A 9 2.35 47.06 -15.02
N ALA A 10 3.48 46.76 -15.64
CA ALA A 10 4.07 45.43 -15.73
C ALA A 10 4.83 45.11 -14.47
N ASP A 11 4.12 44.85 -13.39
CA ASP A 11 4.71 44.20 -12.19
C ASP A 11 4.34 42.71 -12.18
N THR A 12 4.77 42.02 -13.23
CA THR A 12 4.79 40.55 -13.23
C THR A 12 5.89 40.11 -12.28
N LYS A 13 5.58 39.99 -10.99
CA LYS A 13 6.41 39.21 -10.07
C LYS A 13 6.52 37.81 -10.63
N ILE A 14 7.65 37.54 -11.28
CA ILE A 14 8.12 36.20 -11.62
C ILE A 14 8.14 35.45 -10.31
N GLN A 15 7.15 34.61 -10.05
CA GLN A 15 7.17 33.64 -8.95
C GLN A 15 8.37 32.74 -9.21
N GLU A 16 9.41 32.88 -8.37
CA GLU A 16 10.54 31.97 -8.37
C GLU A 16 10.05 30.51 -8.33
N PRO A 17 10.68 29.61 -9.09
CA PRO A 17 10.24 28.22 -9.16
C PRO A 17 10.23 27.62 -7.76
N VAL A 18 9.12 27.04 -7.36
CA VAL A 18 8.83 26.38 -6.05
C VAL A 18 9.96 25.43 -5.58
N GLY A 19 10.88 25.06 -6.47
CA GLY A 19 12.09 24.31 -6.14
C GLY A 19 13.13 25.03 -5.29
N ALA A 20 13.15 26.36 -5.25
CA ALA A 20 14.15 27.14 -4.51
C ALA A 20 13.74 27.52 -3.07
N GLN A 21 12.45 27.42 -2.73
CA GLN A 21 11.94 27.72 -1.39
C GLN A 21 11.74 26.49 -0.48
N ILE A 22 12.37 25.34 -0.77
CA ILE A 22 12.31 24.12 0.07
C ILE A 22 13.24 24.23 1.30
N GLU A 23 13.72 25.40 1.65
CA GLU A 23 14.39 25.63 2.94
C GLU A 23 13.39 26.05 4.02
N THR A 24 12.92 25.01 4.76
CA THR A 24 12.73 25.06 6.20
C THR A 24 11.89 26.15 6.85
N LYS A 25 10.58 25.98 6.87
CA LYS A 25 9.83 26.24 8.11
C LYS A 25 9.58 24.90 8.82
N VAL A 26 10.54 24.52 9.64
CA VAL A 26 10.43 23.33 10.47
C VAL A 26 9.40 23.60 11.56
N ALA A 27 8.23 22.96 11.42
CA ALA A 27 7.22 22.91 12.48
C ALA A 27 7.79 22.34 13.79
N GLY A 28 7.33 22.90 14.89
CA GLY A 28 7.51 22.62 16.31
C GLY A 28 8.43 21.47 16.79
N GLY A 29 9.18 21.71 17.84
CA GLY A 29 10.21 20.82 18.40
C GLY A 29 9.77 19.38 18.73
N GLY A 30 8.50 19.10 19.05
CA GLY A 30 7.99 17.75 19.34
C GLY A 30 7.97 16.82 18.12
N GLY A 31 7.75 17.34 16.92
CA GLY A 31 7.76 16.55 15.69
C GLY A 31 9.16 16.04 15.25
N LYS A 32 10.23 16.69 15.67
CA LYS A 32 11.60 16.26 15.34
C LYS A 32 12.04 15.06 16.17
N ALA A 33 11.73 15.06 17.47
CA ALA A 33 12.04 13.95 18.36
C ALA A 33 11.32 12.65 17.95
N GLY A 34 10.03 12.72 17.63
CA GLY A 34 9.26 11.58 17.14
C GLY A 34 9.82 11.00 15.83
N ARG A 35 10.19 11.85 14.85
CA ARG A 35 10.80 11.41 13.59
C ARG A 35 12.13 10.70 13.81
N TRP A 36 12.98 11.25 14.67
CA TRP A 36 14.26 10.65 15.04
C TRP A 36 14.05 9.30 15.74
N LEU A 37 13.13 9.25 16.71
CA LEU A 37 12.80 8.03 17.44
C LEU A 37 12.35 6.90 16.50
N PHE A 38 11.36 7.13 15.62
CA PHE A 38 10.88 6.11 14.68
C PHE A 38 11.95 5.67 13.69
N ARG A 39 12.84 6.58 13.26
CA ARG A 39 13.99 6.23 12.42
C ARG A 39 14.95 5.28 13.16
N VAL A 40 15.30 5.61 14.41
CA VAL A 40 16.20 4.78 15.25
C VAL A 40 15.54 3.42 15.56
N LEU A 41 14.26 3.42 15.92
CA LEU A 41 13.52 2.16 16.16
C LEU A 41 13.52 1.25 14.92
N PHE A 42 13.33 1.81 13.74
CA PHE A 42 13.35 1.04 12.49
C PHE A 42 14.73 0.44 12.22
N ILE A 43 15.80 1.21 12.37
CA ILE A 43 17.17 0.72 12.17
C ILE A 43 17.53 -0.34 13.22
N LEU A 44 17.20 -0.08 14.48
CA LEU A 44 17.42 -1.04 15.58
C LEU A 44 16.68 -2.36 15.33
N GLN A 45 15.40 -2.28 14.95
CA GLN A 45 14.59 -3.44 14.59
C GLN A 45 15.23 -4.24 13.45
N LEU A 46 15.71 -3.58 12.37
CA LEU A 46 16.38 -4.28 11.26
C LEU A 46 17.66 -5.01 11.72
N ILE A 47 18.45 -4.40 12.61
CA ILE A 47 19.66 -5.03 13.16
C ILE A 47 19.27 -6.24 14.00
N LEU A 48 18.35 -6.07 14.94
CA LEU A 48 17.93 -7.14 15.85
C LEU A 48 17.32 -8.34 15.12
N ILE A 49 16.44 -8.08 14.13
CA ILE A 49 15.82 -9.16 13.36
C ILE A 49 16.82 -9.89 12.47
N THR A 50 17.81 -9.17 11.92
CA THR A 50 18.89 -9.77 11.14
C THR A 50 19.72 -10.71 11.99
N ILE A 51 20.10 -10.28 13.21
CA ILE A 51 20.83 -11.12 14.17
C ILE A 51 19.98 -12.34 14.53
N LEU A 52 18.70 -12.13 14.87
CA LEU A 52 17.77 -13.23 15.22
C LEU A 52 17.66 -14.24 14.07
N ALA A 53 17.46 -13.79 12.83
CA ALA A 53 17.35 -14.66 11.68
C ALA A 53 18.65 -15.49 11.44
N ILE A 54 19.83 -14.89 11.61
CA ILE A 54 21.10 -15.59 11.51
C ILE A 54 21.23 -16.66 12.60
N VAL A 55 20.97 -16.28 13.85
CA VAL A 55 21.08 -17.21 15.01
C VAL A 55 20.12 -18.39 14.85
N LEU A 56 18.86 -18.13 14.48
CA LEU A 56 17.87 -19.17 14.25
C LEU A 56 18.23 -20.07 13.06
N THR A 57 18.73 -19.51 11.98
CA THR A 57 19.17 -20.29 10.81
C THR A 57 20.32 -21.23 11.16
N ILE A 58 21.34 -20.73 11.86
CA ILE A 58 22.49 -21.55 12.30
C ILE A 58 22.01 -22.64 13.26
N ARG A 59 21.20 -22.28 14.27
CA ARG A 59 20.64 -23.23 15.22
C ARG A 59 19.79 -24.30 14.53
N GLY A 60 18.93 -23.91 13.60
CA GLY A 60 18.10 -24.83 12.82
C GLY A 60 18.91 -25.82 12.00
N LEU A 61 20.01 -25.36 11.38
CA LEU A 61 20.90 -26.23 10.61
C LEU A 61 21.64 -27.24 11.51
N ILE A 62 22.06 -26.84 12.72
CA ILE A 62 22.73 -27.75 13.69
C ILE A 62 21.75 -28.80 14.23
N LEU A 63 20.48 -28.42 14.44
CA LEU A 63 19.45 -29.30 15.02
C LEU A 63 18.69 -30.12 13.97
N ALA A 64 18.87 -29.85 12.66
CA ALA A 64 18.11 -30.46 11.57
C ALA A 64 18.15 -32.00 11.58
N ASP A 65 19.27 -32.59 12.00
CA ASP A 65 19.42 -34.05 12.07
C ASP A 65 18.72 -34.71 13.27
N ARG A 66 18.28 -33.92 14.27
CA ARG A 66 17.70 -34.44 15.51
C ARG A 66 16.17 -34.35 15.59
N HIS A 67 15.52 -33.61 14.71
CA HIS A 67 14.08 -33.34 14.74
C HIS A 67 13.41 -33.56 13.38
N HIS A 68 12.06 -33.60 13.36
CA HIS A 68 11.24 -33.78 12.16
C HIS A 68 11.40 -32.71 11.07
N PHE A 69 12.20 -31.66 11.32
CA PHE A 69 12.47 -30.60 10.35
C PHE A 69 13.41 -31.08 9.24
N GLN A 70 12.92 -31.05 8.01
CA GLN A 70 13.69 -31.42 6.84
C GLN A 70 13.90 -30.19 5.93
N PRO A 71 15.06 -29.48 6.05
CA PRO A 71 15.34 -28.27 5.29
C PRO A 71 15.16 -28.45 3.79
N LYS A 72 15.56 -29.59 3.25
CA LYS A 72 15.45 -29.94 1.82
C LYS A 72 14.00 -30.00 1.31
N LYS A 73 13.02 -30.24 2.19
CA LYS A 73 11.60 -30.28 1.82
C LYS A 73 10.86 -28.97 2.10
N TRP A 74 11.38 -28.17 3.01
CA TRP A 74 10.74 -26.96 3.49
C TRP A 74 11.16 -25.69 2.72
N TYR A 75 12.48 -25.49 2.50
CA TYR A 75 12.98 -24.29 1.84
C TYR A 75 12.62 -24.17 0.36
N PRO A 76 12.74 -25.21 -0.50
CA PRO A 76 12.53 -25.05 -1.94
C PRO A 76 11.13 -24.51 -2.31
N PRO A 77 10.01 -25.02 -1.75
CA PRO A 77 8.69 -24.48 -2.06
C PRO A 77 8.56 -22.99 -1.71
N LEU A 78 9.10 -22.59 -0.57
CA LEU A 78 8.97 -21.22 -0.09
C LEU A 78 9.89 -20.25 -0.85
N LEU A 79 11.09 -20.67 -1.21
CA LEU A 79 11.99 -19.90 -2.07
C LEU A 79 11.44 -19.75 -3.49
N ALA A 80 10.89 -20.84 -4.06
CA ALA A 80 10.22 -20.78 -5.36
C ALA A 80 9.01 -19.83 -5.34
N SER A 81 8.20 -19.87 -4.28
CA SER A 81 7.07 -18.96 -4.12
C SER A 81 7.52 -17.51 -3.95
N THR A 82 8.62 -17.26 -3.25
CA THR A 82 9.20 -15.92 -3.09
C THR A 82 9.70 -15.38 -4.44
N GLY A 83 10.35 -16.22 -5.25
CA GLY A 83 10.73 -15.86 -6.62
C GLY A 83 9.53 -15.57 -7.51
N SER A 84 8.49 -16.43 -7.46
CA SER A 84 7.25 -16.22 -8.21
C SER A 84 6.54 -14.94 -7.79
N ALA A 85 6.54 -14.60 -6.48
CA ALA A 85 6.01 -13.35 -5.97
C ALA A 85 6.67 -12.12 -6.61
N GLY A 86 8.00 -12.14 -6.75
CA GLY A 86 8.75 -11.08 -7.42
C GLY A 86 8.37 -10.94 -8.90
N ILE A 87 8.24 -12.05 -9.62
CA ILE A 87 7.81 -12.06 -11.03
C ILE A 87 6.39 -11.48 -11.16
N VAL A 88 5.46 -11.92 -10.33
CA VAL A 88 4.07 -11.42 -10.33
C VAL A 88 4.03 -9.93 -10.01
N ALA A 89 4.81 -9.47 -9.03
CA ALA A 89 4.90 -8.06 -8.67
C ALA A 89 5.42 -7.19 -9.84
N CYS A 90 6.48 -7.62 -10.52
CA CYS A 90 7.00 -6.95 -11.71
C CYS A 90 6.00 -6.98 -12.88
N SER A 91 5.27 -8.09 -13.05
CA SER A 91 4.23 -8.22 -14.08
C SER A 91 3.07 -7.25 -13.83
N TRP A 92 2.61 -7.10 -12.59
CA TRP A 92 1.62 -6.09 -12.21
C TRP A 92 2.10 -4.67 -12.47
N GLN A 93 3.36 -4.37 -12.10
CA GLN A 93 3.96 -3.07 -12.37
C GLN A 93 3.97 -2.77 -13.88
N TRP A 94 4.46 -3.71 -14.68
CA TRP A 94 4.52 -3.56 -16.13
C TRP A 94 3.13 -3.38 -16.76
N LEU A 95 2.16 -4.21 -16.37
CA LEU A 95 0.79 -4.15 -16.86
C LEU A 95 0.12 -2.80 -16.51
N THR A 96 0.32 -2.33 -15.26
CA THR A 96 -0.28 -1.07 -14.78
C THR A 96 0.30 0.15 -15.49
N VAL A 97 1.62 0.16 -15.76
CA VAL A 97 2.25 1.26 -16.52
C VAL A 97 1.81 1.26 -17.99
N ARG A 98 1.68 0.07 -18.61
CA ARG A 98 1.37 -0.04 -20.03
C ARG A 98 -0.12 0.06 -20.36
N ASN A 99 -0.95 -0.57 -19.55
CA ASN A 99 -2.41 -0.65 -19.76
C ASN A 99 -3.18 -0.54 -18.42
N PRO A 100 -3.27 0.66 -17.82
CA PRO A 100 -3.89 0.87 -16.51
C PRO A 100 -5.32 0.35 -16.41
N SER A 101 -6.13 0.58 -17.46
CA SER A 101 -7.52 0.12 -17.53
C SER A 101 -7.65 -1.41 -17.50
N ARG A 102 -6.80 -2.12 -18.24
CA ARG A 102 -6.79 -3.60 -18.23
C ARG A 102 -6.28 -4.13 -16.89
N ALA A 103 -5.27 -3.49 -16.31
CA ALA A 103 -4.75 -3.86 -15.00
C ALA A 103 -5.84 -3.76 -13.92
N LEU A 104 -6.59 -2.65 -13.91
CA LEU A 104 -7.69 -2.44 -12.99
C LEU A 104 -8.74 -3.57 -13.09
N LYS A 105 -9.26 -3.83 -14.30
CA LYS A 105 -10.25 -4.89 -14.54
C LYS A 105 -9.70 -6.27 -14.16
N ALA A 106 -8.45 -6.57 -14.57
CA ALA A 106 -7.81 -7.85 -14.25
C ALA A 106 -7.70 -8.08 -12.74
N ALA A 107 -7.32 -7.08 -11.95
CA ALA A 107 -7.20 -7.22 -10.50
C ALA A 107 -8.53 -7.57 -9.83
N PHE A 108 -9.63 -6.94 -10.25
CA PHE A 108 -10.95 -7.15 -9.67
C PHE A 108 -11.55 -8.54 -9.99
N TRP A 109 -11.20 -9.14 -11.14
CA TRP A 109 -11.69 -10.46 -11.51
C TRP A 109 -10.73 -11.60 -11.14
N LEU A 110 -9.43 -11.35 -11.24
CA LEU A 110 -8.43 -12.39 -10.95
C LEU A 110 -8.28 -12.63 -9.44
N SER A 111 -8.43 -11.58 -8.61
CA SER A 111 -8.30 -11.70 -7.16
C SER A 111 -9.30 -12.68 -6.54
N PRO A 112 -10.62 -12.56 -6.75
CA PRO A 112 -11.57 -13.51 -6.18
C PRO A 112 -11.38 -14.94 -6.73
N LEU A 113 -11.04 -15.09 -8.02
CA LEU A 113 -10.77 -16.39 -8.62
C LEU A 113 -9.62 -17.11 -7.92
N LEU A 114 -8.50 -16.43 -7.75
CA LEU A 114 -7.31 -17.00 -7.11
C LEU A 114 -7.51 -17.20 -5.60
N THR A 115 -8.25 -16.30 -4.93
CA THR A 115 -8.60 -16.48 -3.52
C THR A 115 -9.47 -17.73 -3.32
N CYS A 116 -10.42 -17.99 -4.22
CA CYS A 116 -11.21 -19.23 -4.22
C CYS A 116 -10.32 -20.47 -4.43
N ALA A 117 -9.37 -20.40 -5.37
CA ALA A 117 -8.42 -21.50 -5.61
C ALA A 117 -7.55 -21.79 -4.37
N VAL A 118 -7.10 -20.76 -3.66
CA VAL A 118 -6.40 -20.93 -2.38
C VAL A 118 -7.32 -21.56 -1.33
N GLY A 119 -8.58 -21.13 -1.26
CA GLY A 119 -9.57 -21.74 -0.36
C GLY A 119 -9.75 -23.25 -0.62
N ILE A 120 -9.87 -23.65 -1.89
CA ILE A 120 -9.95 -25.05 -2.29
C ILE A 120 -8.66 -25.81 -1.90
N LEU A 121 -7.48 -25.24 -2.13
CA LEU A 121 -6.21 -25.83 -1.72
C LEU A 121 -6.20 -26.13 -0.21
N PHE A 122 -6.62 -25.18 0.63
CA PHE A 122 -6.67 -25.36 2.08
C PHE A 122 -7.67 -26.45 2.51
N VAL A 123 -8.82 -26.58 1.83
CA VAL A 123 -9.78 -27.67 2.06
C VAL A 123 -9.15 -29.03 1.73
N LEU A 124 -8.35 -29.14 0.66
CA LEU A 124 -7.68 -30.38 0.23
C LEU A 124 -6.56 -30.82 1.20
N ILE A 125 -6.04 -29.94 2.05
CA ILE A 125 -5.05 -30.29 3.09
C ILE A 125 -5.67 -31.11 4.21
N GLU A 126 -7.01 -31.01 4.44
CA GLU A 126 -7.80 -31.83 5.38
C GLU A 126 -7.39 -31.72 6.88
N SER A 127 -6.63 -30.69 7.29
CA SER A 127 -6.42 -30.41 8.69
C SER A 127 -7.54 -29.51 9.24
N PRO A 128 -7.93 -29.61 10.54
CA PRO A 128 -9.01 -28.76 11.08
C PRO A 128 -8.74 -27.26 10.91
N GLY A 129 -7.48 -26.84 11.09
CA GLY A 129 -7.07 -25.45 10.90
C GLY A 129 -7.11 -25.03 9.44
N SER A 130 -6.64 -25.87 8.51
CA SER A 130 -6.67 -25.55 7.08
C SER A 130 -8.10 -25.49 6.56
N LEU A 131 -8.99 -26.36 7.02
CA LEU A 131 -10.41 -26.34 6.63
C LEU A 131 -11.06 -25.00 7.03
N ALA A 132 -10.84 -24.52 8.24
CA ALA A 132 -11.38 -23.23 8.69
C ALA A 132 -10.85 -22.06 7.83
N VAL A 133 -9.53 -22.03 7.55
CA VAL A 133 -8.92 -21.01 6.68
C VAL A 133 -9.45 -21.10 5.25
N GLY A 134 -9.64 -22.33 4.74
CA GLY A 134 -10.20 -22.58 3.41
C GLY A 134 -11.61 -22.04 3.26
N VAL A 135 -12.49 -22.31 4.22
CA VAL A 135 -13.86 -21.78 4.23
C VAL A 135 -13.88 -20.26 4.28
N ILE A 136 -13.05 -19.65 5.16
CA ILE A 136 -12.92 -18.18 5.26
C ILE A 136 -12.44 -17.60 3.92
N ALA A 137 -11.47 -18.22 3.26
CA ALA A 137 -10.96 -17.76 1.97
C ALA A 137 -12.05 -17.83 0.88
N VAL A 138 -12.88 -18.89 0.84
CA VAL A 138 -14.00 -18.99 -0.12
C VAL A 138 -15.05 -17.90 0.15
N ILE A 139 -15.43 -17.68 1.41
CA ILE A 139 -16.36 -16.60 1.78
C ILE A 139 -15.79 -15.24 1.34
N PHE A 140 -14.51 -15.01 1.58
CA PHE A 140 -13.84 -13.76 1.17
C PHE A 140 -13.79 -13.61 -0.35
N ALA A 141 -13.62 -14.68 -1.12
CA ALA A 141 -13.70 -14.67 -2.58
C ALA A 141 -15.10 -14.28 -3.07
N ILE A 142 -16.15 -14.79 -2.43
CA ILE A 142 -17.55 -14.41 -2.74
C ILE A 142 -17.75 -12.91 -2.46
N ILE A 143 -17.32 -12.42 -1.29
CA ILE A 143 -17.42 -10.99 -0.95
C ILE A 143 -16.69 -10.12 -1.96
N GLN A 144 -15.49 -10.51 -2.39
CA GLN A 144 -14.73 -9.79 -3.43
C GLN A 144 -15.49 -9.77 -4.77
N SER A 145 -16.11 -10.89 -5.16
CA SER A 145 -16.89 -10.98 -6.41
C SER A 145 -18.11 -10.07 -6.36
N LEU A 146 -18.87 -10.09 -5.27
CA LEU A 146 -20.03 -9.21 -5.08
C LEU A 146 -19.60 -7.74 -5.09
N TYR A 147 -18.49 -7.42 -4.43
CA TYR A 147 -17.93 -6.07 -4.44
C TYR A 147 -17.53 -5.63 -5.85
N ALA A 148 -16.89 -6.50 -6.64
CA ALA A 148 -16.53 -6.19 -8.03
C ALA A 148 -17.76 -5.89 -8.89
N CYS A 149 -18.84 -6.64 -8.73
CA CYS A 149 -20.10 -6.39 -9.43
C CYS A 149 -20.72 -5.04 -9.01
N TRP A 150 -20.74 -4.76 -7.70
CA TRP A 150 -21.32 -3.52 -7.18
C TRP A 150 -20.57 -2.27 -7.63
N VAL A 151 -19.23 -2.34 -7.73
CA VAL A 151 -18.37 -1.21 -8.07
C VAL A 151 -18.23 -1.01 -9.59
N ASN A 152 -18.76 -1.93 -10.42
CA ASN A 152 -18.57 -1.93 -11.87
C ASN A 152 -18.89 -0.58 -12.52
N ARG A 153 -19.92 0.14 -12.06
CA ARG A 153 -20.28 1.50 -12.56
C ARG A 153 -19.19 2.55 -12.31
N ARG A 154 -18.25 2.31 -11.40
CA ARG A 154 -17.15 3.24 -11.04
C ARG A 154 -15.87 2.94 -11.82
N PHE A 155 -15.79 1.82 -12.56
CA PHE A 155 -14.58 1.44 -13.27
C PHE A 155 -14.18 2.42 -14.35
N GLU A 156 -15.15 3.04 -15.03
CA GLU A 156 -14.84 3.99 -16.09
C GLU A 156 -14.06 5.20 -15.56
N TYR A 157 -14.56 5.82 -14.49
CA TYR A 157 -13.88 6.92 -13.84
C TYR A 157 -12.54 6.53 -13.26
N ALA A 158 -12.49 5.42 -12.48
CA ALA A 158 -11.25 4.93 -11.90
C ALA A 158 -10.19 4.60 -12.96
N SER A 159 -10.62 4.06 -14.10
CA SER A 159 -9.75 3.77 -15.24
C SER A 159 -9.20 5.05 -15.89
N LYS A 160 -10.03 6.10 -16.05
CA LYS A 160 -9.60 7.41 -16.56
C LYS A 160 -8.56 8.04 -15.63
N VAL A 161 -8.86 8.14 -14.33
CA VAL A 161 -7.94 8.71 -13.33
C VAL A 161 -6.61 7.95 -13.30
N LEU A 162 -6.67 6.62 -13.27
CA LEU A 162 -5.46 5.80 -13.26
C LEU A 162 -4.66 6.00 -14.57
N SER A 163 -5.31 6.07 -15.73
CA SER A 163 -4.66 6.28 -17.03
C SER A 163 -3.99 7.65 -17.12
N VAL A 164 -4.67 8.72 -16.70
CA VAL A 164 -4.11 10.07 -16.66
C VAL A 164 -2.95 10.14 -15.66
N SER A 165 -3.14 9.59 -14.46
CA SER A 165 -2.10 9.61 -13.44
C SER A 165 -0.86 8.79 -13.81
N MET A 166 -0.99 7.76 -14.64
CA MET A 166 0.11 6.93 -15.12
C MET A 166 0.66 7.36 -16.49
N SER A 167 0.05 8.36 -17.15
CA SER A 167 0.56 8.91 -18.39
C SER A 167 1.98 9.47 -18.17
N SER A 168 2.86 9.28 -19.14
CA SER A 168 4.27 9.75 -19.06
C SER A 168 4.99 9.32 -17.77
N PHE A 169 4.74 8.08 -17.30
CA PHE A 169 5.39 7.60 -16.08
C PHE A 169 6.90 7.44 -16.31
N PRO A 170 7.76 8.03 -15.42
CA PRO A 170 9.20 8.05 -15.63
C PRO A 170 9.81 6.64 -15.64
N THR A 171 10.61 6.31 -16.65
CA THR A 171 11.29 5.00 -16.77
C THR A 171 12.21 4.73 -15.57
N ARG A 172 12.87 5.76 -15.03
CA ARG A 172 13.72 5.63 -13.83
C ARG A 172 12.92 5.27 -12.59
N ALA A 173 11.68 5.75 -12.46
CA ALA A 173 10.80 5.38 -11.37
C ALA A 173 10.34 3.92 -11.49
N SER A 174 10.03 3.45 -12.71
CA SER A 174 9.74 2.01 -12.97
C SER A 174 10.93 1.12 -12.60
N LEU A 175 12.14 1.52 -12.98
CA LEU A 175 13.37 0.78 -12.63
C LEU A 175 13.60 0.76 -11.11
N LEU A 176 13.38 1.89 -10.41
CA LEU A 176 13.49 1.94 -8.96
C LEU A 176 12.52 0.97 -8.28
N VAL A 177 11.27 0.88 -8.75
CA VAL A 177 10.29 -0.09 -8.24
C VAL A 177 10.76 -1.53 -8.48
N ALA A 178 11.22 -1.85 -9.68
CA ALA A 178 11.74 -3.19 -10.02
C ALA A 178 12.93 -3.58 -9.13
N LEU A 179 13.89 -2.67 -8.93
CA LEU A 179 15.02 -2.87 -8.01
C LEU A 179 14.57 -3.08 -6.56
N SER A 180 13.55 -2.33 -6.11
CA SER A 180 13.00 -2.49 -4.76
C SER A 180 12.27 -3.82 -4.58
N VAL A 181 11.54 -4.30 -5.59
CA VAL A 181 10.95 -5.64 -5.59
C VAL A 181 12.05 -6.70 -5.54
N THR A 182 13.10 -6.59 -6.34
CA THR A 182 14.24 -7.52 -6.34
C THR A 182 14.94 -7.54 -4.97
N ALA A 183 15.23 -6.38 -4.38
CA ALA A 183 15.79 -6.29 -3.04
C ALA A 183 14.88 -6.95 -1.98
N SER A 184 13.56 -6.80 -2.15
CA SER A 184 12.56 -7.42 -1.27
C SER A 184 12.50 -8.94 -1.42
N VAL A 185 12.76 -9.48 -2.62
CA VAL A 185 12.91 -10.94 -2.84
C VAL A 185 14.08 -11.48 -2.01
N PHE A 186 15.26 -10.84 -2.09
CA PHE A 186 16.43 -11.25 -1.30
C PHE A 186 16.19 -11.12 0.20
N TYR A 187 15.61 -10.00 0.64
CA TYR A 187 15.28 -9.79 2.05
C TYR A 187 14.28 -10.82 2.57
N SER A 188 13.22 -11.12 1.83
CA SER A 188 12.25 -12.14 2.20
C SER A 188 12.86 -13.54 2.23
N SER A 189 13.69 -13.89 1.24
CA SER A 189 14.39 -15.18 1.19
C SER A 189 15.32 -15.36 2.41
N PHE A 190 15.98 -14.27 2.82
CA PHE A 190 16.77 -14.27 4.05
C PHE A 190 15.90 -14.47 5.30
N MET A 191 14.76 -13.77 5.44
CA MET A 191 13.85 -13.93 6.56
C MET A 191 13.24 -15.35 6.63
N VAL A 192 12.94 -15.94 5.47
CA VAL A 192 12.47 -17.34 5.34
C VAL A 192 13.45 -18.31 5.95
N SER A 193 14.76 -18.09 5.81
CA SER A 193 15.75 -18.95 6.43
C SER A 193 15.65 -18.94 7.97
N GLY A 194 15.39 -17.77 8.57
CA GLY A 194 15.15 -17.62 10.01
C GLY A 194 13.86 -18.30 10.48
N ILE A 195 12.78 -18.22 9.70
CA ILE A 195 11.51 -18.91 10.00
C ILE A 195 11.72 -20.43 10.03
N GLY A 196 12.40 -20.98 9.01
CA GLY A 196 12.73 -22.39 8.95
C GLY A 196 13.63 -22.84 10.13
N GLY A 197 14.60 -22.01 10.47
CA GLY A 197 15.45 -22.26 11.64
C GLY A 197 14.65 -22.28 12.96
N ALA A 198 13.67 -21.41 13.12
CA ALA A 198 12.77 -21.43 14.27
C ALA A 198 11.94 -22.71 14.30
N SER A 199 11.30 -23.10 13.20
CA SER A 199 10.48 -24.32 13.10
C SER A 199 11.25 -25.61 13.44
N ALA A 200 12.57 -25.62 13.29
CA ALA A 200 13.43 -26.77 13.62
C ALA A 200 13.61 -27.00 15.12
N THR A 201 13.30 -26.03 15.98
CA THR A 201 13.53 -26.14 17.43
C THR A 201 12.42 -26.87 18.18
N SER A 202 11.22 -26.98 17.58
CA SER A 202 10.03 -27.65 18.13
C SER A 202 9.69 -27.26 19.57
N THR A 203 9.85 -25.96 19.88
CA THR A 203 9.54 -25.38 21.18
C THR A 203 8.34 -24.43 21.09
N TRP A 204 7.65 -24.17 22.19
CA TRP A 204 6.57 -23.18 22.22
C TRP A 204 7.04 -21.75 21.84
N LEU A 205 8.34 -21.47 21.99
CA LEU A 205 8.95 -20.20 21.58
C LEU A 205 9.02 -20.02 20.06
N ASP A 206 8.89 -21.09 19.28
CA ASP A 206 8.95 -21.04 17.82
C ASP A 206 7.86 -20.16 17.25
N ILE A 207 6.65 -20.25 17.80
CA ILE A 207 5.51 -19.41 17.39
C ILE A 207 5.82 -17.94 17.63
N ILE A 208 6.47 -17.61 18.74
CA ILE A 208 6.86 -16.23 19.09
C ILE A 208 7.93 -15.74 18.10
N PHE A 209 8.98 -16.52 17.86
CA PHE A 209 10.05 -16.13 16.92
C PHE A 209 9.53 -15.97 15.51
N ILE A 210 8.71 -16.87 15.01
CA ILE A 210 8.09 -16.78 13.69
C ILE A 210 7.20 -15.54 13.60
N SER A 211 6.37 -15.29 14.62
CA SER A 211 5.50 -14.11 14.68
C SER A 211 6.30 -12.82 14.66
N VAL A 212 7.40 -12.73 15.41
CA VAL A 212 8.29 -11.56 15.42
C VAL A 212 8.95 -11.35 14.06
N ILE A 213 9.44 -12.42 13.41
CA ILE A 213 10.04 -12.34 12.08
C ILE A 213 9.00 -11.87 11.06
N MET A 214 7.79 -12.45 11.09
CA MET A 214 6.71 -12.08 10.14
C MET A 214 6.22 -10.64 10.34
N LEU A 215 6.07 -10.19 11.59
CA LEU A 215 5.69 -8.81 11.89
C LEU A 215 6.78 -7.82 11.45
N SER A 216 8.04 -8.16 11.70
CA SER A 216 9.19 -7.38 11.26
C SER A 216 9.27 -7.31 9.72
N LEU A 217 9.07 -8.44 9.03
CA LEU A 217 9.01 -8.51 7.59
C LEU A 217 7.89 -7.61 7.04
N ALA A 218 6.69 -7.72 7.60
CA ALA A 218 5.55 -6.89 7.21
C ALA A 218 5.83 -5.39 7.36
N TRP A 219 6.40 -4.98 8.49
CA TRP A 219 6.75 -3.57 8.72
C TRP A 219 7.85 -3.09 7.78
N SER A 220 8.91 -3.87 7.59
CA SER A 220 10.01 -3.54 6.67
C SER A 220 9.51 -3.38 5.23
N MET A 221 8.67 -4.31 4.75
CA MET A 221 8.06 -4.23 3.42
C MET A 221 7.15 -3.01 3.27
N GLN A 222 6.41 -2.67 4.33
CA GLN A 222 5.57 -1.47 4.34
C GLN A 222 6.40 -0.18 4.30
N VAL A 223 7.55 -0.15 5.00
CA VAL A 223 8.49 0.99 4.93
C VAL A 223 9.08 1.11 3.53
N ILE A 224 9.55 0.01 2.91
CA ILE A 224 10.05 0.02 1.53
C ILE A 224 8.99 0.55 0.57
N LYS A 225 7.76 0.04 0.65
CA LYS A 225 6.62 0.53 -0.14
C LYS A 225 6.42 2.04 0.03
N ASN A 226 6.41 2.54 1.27
CA ASN A 226 6.12 3.95 1.54
C ASN A 226 7.31 4.87 1.20
N VAL A 227 8.56 4.40 1.25
CA VAL A 227 9.74 5.11 0.68
C VAL A 227 9.53 5.34 -0.82
N LEU A 228 9.12 4.29 -1.55
CA LEU A 228 8.78 4.42 -2.97
C LEU A 228 7.61 5.38 -3.18
N GLN A 229 6.58 5.27 -2.35
CA GLN A 229 5.39 6.11 -2.45
C GLN A 229 5.74 7.60 -2.29
N VAL A 230 6.54 7.98 -1.30
CA VAL A 230 6.99 9.37 -1.08
C VAL A 230 7.88 9.83 -2.24
N THR A 231 8.82 9.00 -2.66
CA THR A 231 9.74 9.31 -3.77
C THR A 231 8.99 9.59 -5.06
N ILE A 232 8.11 8.66 -5.46
CA ILE A 232 7.35 8.77 -6.72
C ILE A 232 6.32 9.90 -6.62
N ALA A 233 5.66 10.05 -5.47
CA ALA A 233 4.69 11.12 -5.26
C ALA A 233 5.33 12.50 -5.45
N ARG A 234 6.56 12.72 -4.94
CA ARG A 234 7.30 13.97 -5.13
C ARG A 234 7.60 14.24 -6.61
N VAL A 235 8.10 13.23 -7.34
CA VAL A 235 8.38 13.35 -8.78
C VAL A 235 7.11 13.64 -9.57
N ARG A 236 6.03 12.92 -9.29
CA ARG A 236 4.75 13.07 -10.01
C ARG A 236 4.03 14.37 -9.66
N TYR A 237 4.10 14.80 -8.41
CA TYR A 237 3.53 16.09 -7.99
C TYR A 237 4.17 17.25 -8.75
N LEU A 238 5.51 17.32 -8.85
CA LEU A 238 6.20 18.36 -9.59
C LEU A 238 5.86 18.34 -11.07
N HIS A 239 5.69 17.16 -11.65
CA HIS A 239 5.21 17.01 -13.02
C HIS A 239 3.80 17.60 -13.22
N PHE A 240 2.83 17.29 -12.33
CA PHE A 240 1.47 17.77 -12.46
C PHE A 240 1.29 19.24 -12.07
N ALA A 241 1.93 19.71 -11.00
CA ALA A 241 1.74 21.05 -10.48
C ALA A 241 2.59 22.11 -11.18
N CYS A 242 3.81 21.74 -11.61
CA CYS A 242 4.82 22.69 -12.11
C CYS A 242 5.29 22.37 -13.53
N ALA A 243 4.80 21.29 -14.17
CA ALA A 243 5.33 20.76 -15.44
C ALA A 243 6.86 20.56 -15.40
N ALA A 244 7.43 20.29 -14.21
CA ALA A 244 8.86 20.16 -13.98
C ALA A 244 9.23 18.67 -13.79
N ASP A 245 10.30 18.25 -14.46
CA ASP A 245 10.82 16.90 -14.31
C ASP A 245 11.93 16.87 -13.25
N MET A 246 11.72 16.06 -12.23
CA MET A 246 12.70 15.81 -11.17
C MET A 246 13.39 14.45 -11.35
N ASP A 247 14.72 14.40 -11.14
CA ASP A 247 15.42 13.12 -11.17
C ASP A 247 14.98 12.22 -9.98
N THR A 248 14.44 11.06 -10.34
CA THR A 248 13.98 10.04 -9.38
C THR A 248 15.08 9.61 -8.39
N ARG A 249 16.36 9.59 -8.81
CA ARG A 249 17.47 9.20 -7.94
C ARG A 249 17.71 10.24 -6.83
N VAL A 250 17.60 11.52 -7.17
CA VAL A 250 17.71 12.61 -6.19
C VAL A 250 16.56 12.53 -5.20
N ALA A 251 15.32 12.41 -5.70
CA ALA A 251 14.14 12.25 -4.86
C ALA A 251 14.24 11.05 -3.90
N PHE A 252 14.74 9.89 -4.38
CA PHE A 252 14.95 8.70 -3.57
C PHE A 252 16.00 8.90 -2.48
N ARG A 253 17.16 9.45 -2.84
CA ARG A 253 18.23 9.76 -1.88
C ARG A 253 17.75 10.70 -0.78
N ASP A 254 17.02 11.74 -1.15
CA ASP A 254 16.49 12.73 -0.21
C ASP A 254 15.44 12.10 0.71
N THR A 255 14.58 11.21 0.17
CA THR A 255 13.59 10.48 0.95
C THR A 255 14.26 9.63 2.03
N ILE A 256 15.29 8.86 1.69
CA ILE A 256 16.02 8.05 2.68
C ILE A 256 16.77 8.91 3.67
N LYS A 257 17.45 9.94 3.21
CA LYS A 257 18.31 10.77 4.06
C LYS A 257 17.53 11.63 5.05
N PHE A 258 16.44 12.25 4.60
CA PHE A 258 15.73 13.27 5.37
C PHE A 258 14.31 12.87 5.81
N LEU A 259 13.61 12.03 5.04
CA LEU A 259 12.19 11.75 5.25
C LEU A 259 11.91 10.39 5.88
N LEU A 260 12.92 9.52 6.05
CA LEU A 260 12.74 8.14 6.53
C LEU A 260 11.96 8.07 7.86
N GLY A 261 12.20 8.99 8.81
CA GLY A 261 11.46 9.04 10.06
C GLY A 261 9.95 9.26 9.87
N ASN A 262 9.58 10.18 8.96
CA ASN A 262 8.18 10.41 8.60
C ASN A 262 7.55 9.20 7.90
N VAL A 263 8.32 8.55 7.03
CA VAL A 263 7.89 7.32 6.34
C VAL A 263 7.64 6.20 7.35
N CYS A 264 8.50 6.01 8.34
CA CYS A 264 8.33 5.00 9.38
C CYS A 264 7.06 5.25 10.24
N ILE A 265 6.80 6.51 10.62
CA ILE A 265 5.56 6.90 11.33
C ILE A 265 4.33 6.54 10.47
N GLY A 266 4.30 6.98 9.21
CA GLY A 266 3.20 6.68 8.32
C GLY A 266 3.03 5.18 8.02
N SER A 267 4.14 4.43 7.98
CA SER A 267 4.13 2.98 7.75
C SER A 267 3.49 2.20 8.90
N SER A 268 3.55 2.72 10.12
CA SER A 268 2.88 2.14 11.29
C SER A 268 1.43 2.62 11.40
N LEU A 269 1.19 3.92 11.18
CA LEU A 269 -0.09 4.56 11.46
C LEU A 269 -1.16 4.24 10.40
N VAL A 270 -0.81 4.32 9.11
CA VAL A 270 -1.77 4.15 8.01
C VAL A 270 -2.43 2.77 8.00
N PRO A 271 -1.71 1.64 8.12
CA PRO A 271 -2.35 0.32 8.16
C PRO A 271 -3.34 0.17 9.33
N VAL A 272 -2.98 0.67 10.52
CA VAL A 272 -3.83 0.61 11.71
C VAL A 272 -5.14 1.39 11.47
N ILE A 273 -5.04 2.61 10.96
CA ILE A 273 -6.21 3.44 10.65
C ILE A 273 -7.09 2.80 9.57
N VAL A 274 -6.48 2.21 8.53
CA VAL A 274 -7.23 1.52 7.46
C VAL A 274 -7.99 0.32 8.02
N VAL A 275 -7.39 -0.47 8.92
CA VAL A 275 -8.07 -1.59 9.57
C VAL A 275 -9.24 -1.09 10.45
N ILE A 276 -9.01 -0.08 11.28
CA ILE A 276 -10.06 0.52 12.14
C ILE A 276 -11.22 1.05 11.27
N ARG A 277 -10.92 1.77 10.18
CA ARG A 277 -11.94 2.29 9.27
C ARG A 277 -12.69 1.18 8.54
N GLY A 278 -11.98 0.15 8.11
CA GLY A 278 -12.57 -1.02 7.43
C GLY A 278 -13.51 -1.81 8.33
N SER A 279 -13.09 -2.06 9.57
CA SER A 279 -13.93 -2.74 10.57
C SER A 279 -15.15 -1.90 10.97
N ALA A 280 -14.99 -0.58 11.13
CA ALA A 280 -16.12 0.31 11.43
C ALA A 280 -17.17 0.28 10.30
N ARG A 281 -16.75 0.34 9.05
CA ARG A 281 -17.67 0.22 7.89
C ARG A 281 -18.34 -1.15 7.81
N GLY A 282 -17.60 -2.23 8.07
CA GLY A 282 -18.16 -3.58 8.12
C GLY A 282 -19.21 -3.73 9.23
N MET A 283 -18.92 -3.20 10.41
CA MET A 283 -19.87 -3.22 11.55
C MET A 283 -21.11 -2.38 11.27
N SER A 284 -20.98 -1.21 10.63
CA SER A 284 -22.15 -0.36 10.31
C SER A 284 -23.11 -1.06 9.33
N LEU A 285 -22.57 -1.83 8.37
CA LEU A 285 -23.40 -2.61 7.44
C LEU A 285 -24.15 -3.76 8.13
N ILE A 286 -23.58 -4.36 9.17
CA ILE A 286 -24.21 -5.43 9.94
C ILE A 286 -25.24 -4.87 10.92
N ALA A 287 -24.97 -3.70 11.50
CA ALA A 287 -25.85 -3.05 12.46
C ALA A 287 -27.09 -2.39 11.83
N GLU A 288 -27.09 -2.18 10.52
CA GLU A 288 -28.23 -1.66 9.76
C GLU A 288 -29.38 -2.70 9.80
N GLY A 289 -30.25 -2.61 10.81
CA GLY A 289 -31.38 -3.54 11.03
C GLY A 289 -31.33 -4.32 12.36
N THR A 290 -30.39 -4.01 13.26
CA THR A 290 -30.26 -4.58 14.60
C THR A 290 -30.67 -3.58 15.70
N ASP A 291 -30.61 -4.01 16.97
CA ASP A 291 -31.02 -3.23 18.16
C ASP A 291 -30.39 -1.83 18.22
N GLU A 292 -31.17 -0.84 18.72
CA GLU A 292 -30.76 0.57 18.86
C GLU A 292 -29.40 0.75 19.60
N PHE A 293 -29.11 -0.10 20.57
CA PHE A 293 -27.84 -0.05 21.32
C PHE A 293 -26.62 -0.40 20.42
N LEU A 294 -26.70 -1.47 19.64
CA LEU A 294 -25.67 -1.87 18.69
C LEU A 294 -25.48 -0.80 17.60
N PHE A 295 -26.57 -0.20 17.12
CA PHE A 295 -26.54 0.89 16.16
C PHE A 295 -25.83 2.13 16.73
N SER A 296 -26.11 2.50 17.98
CA SER A 296 -25.48 3.64 18.65
C SER A 296 -23.98 3.42 18.88
N CYS A 297 -23.58 2.24 19.35
CA CYS A 297 -22.16 1.89 19.52
C CYS A 297 -21.40 1.91 18.19
N THR A 298 -22.01 1.41 17.14
CA THR A 298 -21.41 1.36 15.79
C THR A 298 -21.26 2.76 15.20
N ASN A 299 -22.23 3.65 15.43
CA ASN A 299 -22.12 5.06 15.02
C ASN A 299 -20.98 5.78 15.74
N CYS A 300 -20.83 5.59 17.06
CA CYS A 300 -19.73 6.18 17.82
C CYS A 300 -18.38 5.68 17.28
N TYR A 301 -18.24 4.37 17.05
CA TYR A 301 -17.03 3.78 16.49
C TYR A 301 -16.73 4.30 15.07
N SER A 302 -17.74 4.44 14.23
CA SER A 302 -17.62 4.99 12.87
C SER A 302 -17.17 6.47 12.88
N GLN A 303 -17.66 7.27 13.82
CA GLN A 303 -17.22 8.66 14.00
C GLN A 303 -15.76 8.75 14.44
N ILE A 304 -15.34 7.91 15.39
CA ILE A 304 -13.92 7.82 15.80
C ILE A 304 -13.04 7.41 14.61
N ALA A 305 -13.45 6.38 13.89
CA ALA A 305 -12.73 5.88 12.71
C ALA A 305 -12.59 6.96 11.61
N SER A 306 -13.65 7.73 11.35
CA SER A 306 -13.62 8.83 10.37
C SER A 306 -12.70 9.97 10.81
N THR A 307 -12.68 10.27 12.12
CA THR A 307 -11.79 11.28 12.68
C THR A 307 -10.32 10.87 12.58
N LEU A 308 -10.01 9.60 12.85
CA LEU A 308 -8.63 9.08 12.74
C LEU A 308 -8.04 9.22 11.34
N VAL A 309 -8.86 9.17 10.29
CA VAL A 309 -8.39 9.35 8.90
C VAL A 309 -7.74 10.71 8.68
N LYS A 310 -8.15 11.74 9.40
CA LYS A 310 -7.53 13.07 9.33
C LYS A 310 -6.06 13.03 9.75
N TYR A 311 -5.72 12.20 10.74
CA TYR A 311 -4.37 12.11 11.31
C TYR A 311 -3.45 11.13 10.58
N GLY A 312 -4.00 10.24 9.75
CA GLY A 312 -3.18 9.26 9.05
C GLY A 312 -3.83 8.75 7.77
N ASN A 313 -3.57 9.44 6.67
CA ASN A 313 -4.04 9.04 5.35
C ASN A 313 -2.90 8.92 4.34
N ARG A 314 -3.13 8.17 3.27
CA ARG A 314 -2.12 7.90 2.25
C ARG A 314 -1.72 9.12 1.42
N TRP A 315 -2.60 10.12 1.32
CA TRP A 315 -2.34 11.34 0.55
C TRP A 315 -1.35 12.27 1.26
N GLY A 316 -1.26 12.20 2.60
CA GLY A 316 -0.27 12.92 3.39
C GLY A 316 1.18 12.62 2.97
N PHE A 317 1.46 11.43 2.41
CA PHE A 317 2.79 11.11 1.88
C PHE A 317 3.23 12.03 0.73
N VAL A 318 2.30 12.61 -0.04
CA VAL A 318 2.63 13.60 -1.08
C VAL A 318 3.21 14.84 -0.45
N GLN A 319 2.52 15.41 0.56
CA GLN A 319 3.01 16.61 1.26
C GLN A 319 4.28 16.35 2.08
N VAL A 320 4.45 15.14 2.64
CA VAL A 320 5.73 14.73 3.24
C VAL A 320 6.86 14.83 2.21
N GLY A 321 6.64 14.30 1.00
CA GLY A 321 7.64 14.29 -0.07
C GLY A 321 7.97 15.67 -0.62
N VAL A 322 6.96 16.51 -0.80
CA VAL A 322 7.08 17.83 -1.43
C VAL A 322 7.55 18.88 -0.44
N TYR A 323 6.93 18.97 0.74
CA TYR A 323 7.12 20.06 1.69
C TYR A 323 7.89 19.66 2.96
N ASN A 324 8.41 18.44 3.06
CA ASN A 324 9.14 17.93 4.23
C ASN A 324 8.37 18.11 5.56
N LYS A 325 7.04 18.11 5.52
CA LYS A 325 6.19 18.23 6.70
C LYS A 325 6.23 16.94 7.53
N GLY A 326 5.91 17.03 8.84
CA GLY A 326 5.67 15.86 9.68
C GLY A 326 4.46 15.07 9.15
N PHE A 327 4.51 13.73 9.20
CA PHE A 327 3.49 12.87 8.57
C PHE A 327 2.06 13.18 9.04
N VAL A 328 1.84 13.34 10.36
CA VAL A 328 0.51 13.64 10.92
C VAL A 328 0.01 15.00 10.44
N GLN A 329 0.88 16.03 10.49
CA GLN A 329 0.54 17.38 10.02
C GLN A 329 0.24 17.36 8.51
N ALA A 330 1.05 16.67 7.71
CA ALA A 330 0.85 16.51 6.28
C ALA A 330 -0.50 15.83 5.96
N SER A 331 -0.89 14.83 6.77
CA SER A 331 -2.19 14.16 6.63
C SER A 331 -3.36 15.09 6.94
N MET A 332 -3.25 15.90 8.01
CA MET A 332 -4.27 16.88 8.40
C MET A 332 -4.43 17.97 7.34
N ASP A 333 -3.32 18.57 6.92
CA ASP A 333 -3.32 19.63 5.91
C ASP A 333 -3.93 19.16 4.59
N THR A 334 -3.58 17.92 4.16
CA THR A 334 -4.15 17.34 2.94
C THR A 334 -5.65 17.10 3.06
N TRP A 335 -6.10 16.59 4.21
CA TRP A 335 -7.53 16.34 4.43
C TRP A 335 -8.34 17.63 4.46
N GLU A 336 -7.85 18.65 5.14
CA GLU A 336 -8.48 19.98 5.17
C GLU A 336 -8.54 20.63 3.79
N MET A 337 -7.45 20.50 2.99
CA MET A 337 -7.42 20.98 1.62
C MET A 337 -8.47 20.29 0.75
N PHE A 338 -8.65 18.97 0.87
CA PHE A 338 -9.70 18.25 0.16
C PHE A 338 -11.10 18.69 0.54
N GLY A 339 -11.34 18.99 1.84
CA GLY A 339 -12.60 19.54 2.31
C GLY A 339 -12.91 20.91 1.71
N ARG A 340 -11.91 21.81 1.64
CA ARG A 340 -12.06 23.14 1.05
C ARG A 340 -12.44 23.12 -0.44
N VAL A 341 -11.91 22.16 -1.18
CA VAL A 341 -12.17 22.03 -2.66
C VAL A 341 -13.38 21.12 -2.94
N GLY A 342 -13.97 20.48 -1.93
CA GLY A 342 -15.11 19.57 -2.10
C GLY A 342 -14.75 18.20 -2.70
N LEU A 343 -13.48 17.79 -2.61
CA LEU A 343 -12.99 16.52 -3.16
C LEU A 343 -13.28 15.31 -2.24
N GLU A 344 -13.78 15.49 -1.03
CA GLU A 344 -13.98 14.40 -0.05
C GLU A 344 -14.80 13.24 -0.62
N THR A 345 -15.93 13.56 -1.28
CA THR A 345 -16.80 12.55 -1.89
C THR A 345 -16.09 11.77 -3.00
N LEU A 346 -15.28 12.46 -3.81
CA LEU A 346 -14.55 11.87 -4.92
C LEU A 346 -13.47 10.91 -4.41
N ILE A 347 -12.77 11.30 -3.35
CA ILE A 347 -11.72 10.52 -2.69
C ILE A 347 -12.30 9.27 -2.01
N ASP A 348 -13.49 9.36 -1.43
CA ASP A 348 -14.19 8.21 -0.86
C ASP A 348 -14.63 7.19 -1.92
N MET A 349 -14.82 7.64 -3.15
CA MET A 349 -15.13 6.79 -4.31
C MET A 349 -13.88 6.26 -5.03
N ASP A 350 -12.67 6.68 -4.65
CA ASP A 350 -11.44 6.26 -5.33
C ASP A 350 -11.14 4.78 -5.13
N LEU A 351 -11.04 4.06 -6.25
CA LEU A 351 -10.79 2.63 -6.29
C LEU A 351 -9.30 2.26 -6.27
N THR A 352 -8.39 3.22 -6.34
CA THR A 352 -6.94 2.96 -6.42
C THR A 352 -6.45 2.17 -5.21
N GLY A 353 -6.96 2.48 -4.02
CA GLY A 353 -6.62 1.74 -2.80
C GLY A 353 -7.04 0.29 -2.85
N VAL A 354 -8.27 0.03 -3.31
CA VAL A 354 -8.82 -1.32 -3.47
C VAL A 354 -8.08 -2.07 -4.58
N PHE A 355 -7.84 -1.42 -5.72
CA PHE A 355 -7.04 -1.99 -6.82
C PHE A 355 -5.68 -2.48 -6.33
N CYS A 356 -4.92 -1.63 -5.64
CA CYS A 356 -3.63 -2.00 -5.09
C CYS A 356 -3.71 -3.12 -4.04
N PHE A 357 -4.79 -3.17 -3.26
CA PHE A 357 -5.05 -4.25 -2.32
C PHE A 357 -5.29 -5.58 -3.04
N LEU A 358 -6.18 -5.59 -4.06
CA LEU A 358 -6.50 -6.78 -4.85
C LEU A 358 -5.28 -7.32 -5.62
N CYS A 359 -4.41 -6.43 -6.15
CA CYS A 359 -3.13 -6.85 -6.72
C CYS A 359 -2.25 -7.56 -5.67
N GLY A 360 -2.24 -7.05 -4.44
CA GLY A 360 -1.56 -7.71 -3.31
C GLY A 360 -2.14 -9.10 -3.03
N VAL A 361 -3.47 -9.21 -2.92
CA VAL A 361 -4.16 -10.50 -2.70
C VAL A 361 -3.87 -11.47 -3.83
N THR A 362 -3.91 -11.02 -5.08
CA THR A 362 -3.57 -11.84 -6.25
C THR A 362 -2.14 -12.40 -6.15
N GLY A 363 -1.17 -11.55 -5.80
CA GLY A 363 0.23 -11.98 -5.63
C GLY A 363 0.40 -12.96 -4.46
N GLY A 364 -0.27 -12.68 -3.34
CA GLY A 364 -0.31 -13.59 -2.20
C GLY A 364 -0.92 -14.95 -2.55
N ALA A 365 -2.05 -14.93 -3.25
CA ALA A 365 -2.74 -16.16 -3.67
C ALA A 365 -1.89 -17.01 -4.62
N ILE A 366 -1.24 -16.41 -5.63
CA ILE A 366 -0.34 -17.14 -6.53
C ILE A 366 0.83 -17.76 -5.75
N SER A 367 1.44 -17.00 -4.85
CA SER A 367 2.55 -17.49 -4.02
C SER A 367 2.12 -18.63 -3.11
N ALA A 368 0.93 -18.52 -2.49
CA ALA A 368 0.35 -19.58 -1.66
C ALA A 368 0.05 -20.84 -2.46
N LEU A 369 -0.48 -20.70 -3.68
CA LEU A 369 -0.71 -21.83 -4.57
C LEU A 369 0.59 -22.52 -4.97
N VAL A 370 1.64 -21.77 -5.31
CA VAL A 370 2.96 -22.34 -5.66
C VAL A 370 3.56 -23.11 -4.49
N ALA A 371 3.64 -22.50 -3.30
CA ALA A 371 4.21 -23.18 -2.13
C ALA A 371 3.33 -24.32 -1.63
N GLY A 372 2.03 -24.10 -1.56
CA GLY A 372 1.07 -25.07 -1.01
C GLY A 372 0.90 -26.30 -1.88
N THR A 373 0.74 -26.13 -3.19
CA THR A 373 0.65 -27.29 -4.11
C THR A 373 1.94 -28.11 -4.05
N TRP A 374 3.11 -27.45 -4.10
CA TRP A 374 4.38 -28.15 -3.96
C TRP A 374 4.47 -28.91 -2.62
N ALA A 375 4.09 -28.25 -1.51
CA ALA A 375 4.14 -28.87 -0.19
C ALA A 375 3.15 -30.04 -0.06
N VAL A 376 1.96 -29.97 -0.61
CA VAL A 376 0.98 -31.09 -0.60
C VAL A 376 1.55 -32.36 -1.24
N PHE A 377 2.32 -32.23 -2.34
CA PHE A 377 2.93 -33.37 -3.02
C PHE A 377 4.14 -33.94 -2.29
N ILE A 378 4.89 -33.12 -1.54
CA ILE A 378 6.14 -33.58 -0.87
C ILE A 378 5.89 -33.92 0.59
N HIS A 379 5.16 -33.07 1.32
CA HIS A 379 4.95 -33.22 2.76
C HIS A 379 3.70 -32.44 3.22
N LYS A 380 2.54 -33.10 3.19
CA LYS A 380 1.22 -32.50 3.47
C LYS A 380 1.16 -31.74 4.83
N SER A 381 1.90 -32.20 5.85
CA SER A 381 1.89 -31.59 7.18
C SER A 381 2.39 -30.13 7.22
N TYR A 382 3.26 -29.70 6.29
CA TYR A 382 3.77 -28.33 6.22
C TYR A 382 3.01 -27.42 5.25
N ALA A 383 2.06 -27.99 4.49
CA ALA A 383 1.41 -27.27 3.40
C ALA A 383 0.65 -26.03 3.88
N THR A 384 -0.02 -26.09 5.03
CA THR A 384 -0.77 -24.96 5.60
C THR A 384 0.14 -23.79 5.96
N GLU A 385 1.23 -24.07 6.70
CA GLU A 385 2.17 -23.06 7.18
C GLU A 385 2.91 -22.40 6.00
N LEU A 386 3.43 -23.22 5.08
CA LEU A 386 4.14 -22.73 3.89
C LEU A 386 3.23 -21.87 3.01
N SER A 387 1.98 -22.28 2.80
CA SER A 387 1.01 -21.50 2.04
C SER A 387 0.72 -20.15 2.69
N PHE A 388 0.60 -20.11 4.01
CA PHE A 388 0.35 -18.89 4.75
C PHE A 388 1.53 -17.91 4.68
N TYR A 389 2.77 -18.38 4.89
CA TYR A 389 3.96 -17.54 4.78
C TYR A 389 4.15 -17.05 3.35
N ALA A 390 3.97 -17.92 2.36
CA ALA A 390 4.05 -17.55 0.95
C ALA A 390 3.00 -16.50 0.57
N PHE A 391 1.76 -16.62 1.09
CA PHE A 391 0.72 -15.63 0.88
C PHE A 391 1.14 -14.25 1.38
N LEU A 392 1.63 -14.14 2.61
CA LEU A 392 2.04 -12.87 3.19
C LEU A 392 3.21 -12.24 2.42
N ILE A 393 4.22 -13.03 2.06
CA ILE A 393 5.36 -12.56 1.27
C ILE A 393 4.90 -12.03 -0.09
N GLY A 394 4.10 -12.81 -0.82
CA GLY A 394 3.58 -12.42 -2.13
C GLY A 394 2.69 -11.19 -2.08
N TYR A 395 1.83 -11.10 -1.05
CA TYR A 395 1.00 -9.92 -0.81
C TYR A 395 1.83 -8.66 -0.66
N PHE A 396 2.83 -8.66 0.23
CA PHE A 396 3.66 -7.48 0.45
C PHE A 396 4.52 -7.11 -0.75
N MET A 397 5.06 -8.08 -1.50
CA MET A 397 5.83 -7.80 -2.72
C MET A 397 4.99 -7.11 -3.79
N CYS A 398 3.78 -7.59 -4.04
CA CYS A 398 2.87 -6.93 -4.98
C CYS A 398 2.44 -5.55 -4.47
N ARG A 399 2.30 -5.36 -3.16
CA ARG A 399 2.03 -4.04 -2.56
C ARG A 399 3.18 -3.04 -2.78
N ILE A 400 4.44 -3.50 -2.81
CA ILE A 400 5.60 -2.66 -3.15
C ILE A 400 5.52 -2.23 -4.62
N ALA A 401 5.23 -3.13 -5.54
CA ALA A 401 5.07 -2.80 -6.95
C ALA A 401 3.92 -1.79 -7.18
N MET A 402 2.84 -1.93 -6.43
CA MET A 402 1.69 -1.02 -6.50
C MET A 402 1.90 0.34 -5.81
N ALA A 403 3.09 0.63 -5.27
CA ALA A 403 3.41 1.97 -4.80
C ALA A 403 3.37 3.02 -5.94
N SER A 404 3.71 2.63 -7.18
CA SER A 404 3.72 3.53 -8.35
C SER A 404 2.34 4.07 -8.72
N PRO A 405 1.29 3.27 -8.98
CA PRO A 405 -0.03 3.80 -9.27
C PRO A 405 -0.63 4.52 -8.06
N GLN A 406 -0.41 4.00 -6.85
CA GLN A 406 -0.93 4.63 -5.64
C GLN A 406 -0.36 6.03 -5.44
N SER A 407 0.95 6.22 -5.63
CA SER A 407 1.59 7.53 -5.49
C SER A 407 1.26 8.49 -6.62
N SER A 408 1.16 7.99 -7.87
CA SER A 408 0.80 8.83 -9.03
C SER A 408 -0.61 9.40 -8.90
N VAL A 409 -1.59 8.55 -8.52
CA VAL A 409 -2.96 9.00 -8.29
C VAL A 409 -3.04 9.95 -7.09
N SER A 410 -2.31 9.65 -6.00
CA SER A 410 -2.28 10.56 -4.85
C SER A 410 -1.68 11.92 -5.20
N ALA A 411 -0.60 11.95 -5.97
CA ALA A 411 0.02 13.20 -6.44
C ALA A 411 -0.92 14.00 -7.35
N TYR A 412 -1.66 13.33 -8.25
CA TYR A 412 -2.62 13.96 -9.14
C TYR A 412 -3.76 14.65 -8.37
N TYR A 413 -4.37 13.97 -7.37
CA TYR A 413 -5.41 14.59 -6.55
C TYR A 413 -4.90 15.73 -5.68
N VAL A 414 -3.71 15.59 -5.07
CA VAL A 414 -3.14 16.63 -4.21
C VAL A 414 -2.77 17.86 -5.03
N ALA A 415 -2.11 17.68 -6.18
CA ALA A 415 -1.76 18.76 -7.08
C ALA A 415 -3.00 19.50 -7.62
N TYR A 416 -4.06 18.77 -7.97
CA TYR A 416 -5.34 19.37 -8.38
C TYR A 416 -5.97 20.18 -7.23
N ALA A 417 -5.97 19.63 -6.01
CA ALA A 417 -6.59 20.30 -4.85
C ALA A 417 -5.86 21.60 -4.46
N GLU A 418 -4.56 21.69 -4.70
CA GLU A 418 -3.81 22.93 -4.45
C GLU A 418 -4.06 24.02 -5.47
N ASN A 419 -4.27 23.66 -6.74
CA ASN A 419 -4.59 24.62 -7.81
C ASN A 419 -5.62 24.06 -8.81
N PRO A 420 -6.93 24.03 -8.43
CA PRO A 420 -7.99 23.47 -9.26
C PRO A 420 -8.20 24.18 -10.60
N ASN A 421 -7.81 25.45 -10.67
CA ASN A 421 -8.00 26.30 -11.86
C ASN A 421 -6.81 26.24 -12.83
N SER A 422 -5.80 25.42 -12.58
CA SER A 422 -4.67 25.28 -13.47
C SER A 422 -5.07 24.62 -14.79
N THR A 423 -4.63 25.18 -15.90
CA THR A 423 -4.83 24.62 -17.25
C THR A 423 -4.01 23.35 -17.51
N ALA A 424 -3.16 22.95 -16.57
CA ALA A 424 -2.35 21.73 -16.65
C ALA A 424 -3.17 20.45 -16.41
N PHE A 425 -4.37 20.57 -15.83
CA PHE A 425 -5.24 19.43 -15.54
C PHE A 425 -6.26 19.22 -16.66
N ASP A 426 -6.54 17.95 -16.93
CA ASP A 426 -7.62 17.55 -17.83
C ASP A 426 -9.01 17.69 -17.19
N SER A 427 -10.07 17.45 -17.98
CA SER A 427 -11.46 17.58 -17.50
C SER A 427 -11.94 16.43 -16.58
N THR A 428 -11.12 15.42 -16.31
CA THR A 428 -11.53 14.18 -15.63
C THR A 428 -12.12 14.44 -14.24
N ILE A 429 -11.45 15.25 -13.42
CA ILE A 429 -11.94 15.59 -12.07
C ILE A 429 -13.13 16.56 -12.13
N PRO A 430 -13.07 17.69 -12.87
CA PRO A 430 -14.20 18.61 -13.00
C PRO A 430 -15.48 17.96 -13.50
N GLU A 431 -15.42 17.16 -14.55
CA GLU A 431 -16.58 16.41 -15.08
C GLU A 431 -17.23 15.53 -14.03
N ARG A 432 -16.41 14.80 -13.28
CA ARG A 432 -16.92 13.91 -12.23
C ARG A 432 -17.54 14.65 -11.05
N LEU A 433 -16.97 15.79 -10.65
CA LEU A 433 -17.57 16.64 -9.62
C LEU A 433 -18.92 17.18 -10.06
N GLN A 434 -19.03 17.66 -11.30
CA GLN A 434 -20.31 18.13 -11.87
C GLN A 434 -21.35 17.00 -11.92
N GLU A 435 -20.96 15.80 -12.28
CA GLU A 435 -21.85 14.62 -12.29
C GLU A 435 -22.37 14.31 -10.88
N ILE A 436 -21.50 14.31 -9.87
CA ILE A 436 -21.89 14.10 -8.46
C ILE A 436 -22.85 15.19 -7.98
N HIS A 437 -22.59 16.44 -8.31
CA HIS A 437 -23.49 17.55 -7.96
C HIS A 437 -24.87 17.44 -8.62
N ARG A 438 -24.93 17.05 -9.91
CA ARG A 438 -26.20 16.79 -10.58
C ARG A 438 -26.99 15.67 -9.88
N TYR A 439 -26.34 14.53 -9.56
CA TYR A 439 -27.03 13.44 -8.87
C TYR A 439 -27.60 13.85 -7.51
N ARG A 440 -26.87 14.67 -6.75
CA ARG A 440 -27.38 15.20 -5.45
C ARG A 440 -28.57 16.12 -5.63
N ALA A 441 -28.55 16.99 -6.67
CA ALA A 441 -29.65 17.89 -6.95
C ALA A 441 -30.93 17.18 -7.42
N TYR A 442 -30.84 15.96 -7.96
CA TYR A 442 -31.99 15.14 -8.31
C TYR A 442 -32.57 14.34 -7.13
N GLN A 443 -31.83 14.20 -6.04
CA GLN A 443 -32.27 13.46 -4.84
C GLN A 443 -32.78 14.36 -3.71
N SER A 444 -32.52 15.67 -3.77
CA SER A 444 -33.06 16.72 -2.89
C SER A 444 -34.39 17.24 -3.43
#